data_fd98d4848d0e922f0cc77221d412f278
#
_entry.id   fd98d4848d0e922f0cc77221d412f278
#
_cell.length_a   1.000
_cell.length_b   1.000
_cell.length_c   1.000
_cell.angle_alpha   90.00
_cell.angle_beta   90.00
_cell.angle_gamma   90.00
#
_symmetry.space_group_name_H-M   'P 1'
#
loop_
_entity.id
_entity.type
_entity.pdbx_description
1 polymer ?
#
loop_
_entity_poly.entity_id
_entity_poly.type
_entity_poly.pdbx_seq_one_letter_code
_entity_poly.pdbx_strand_id
1 'polypeptide(L)'
;MAEQTVILGAENHLVATLTPANRADADPPRCVAILSNSGVIPRIGPHRMNVRLARRFADMGIPSIRFDMSGLGDSRRSSGSLPVEQQWVVDTRAVMDTAQAHFGCDRFFMVGLCSGAEVAHLVALEDRRMRAAVLWDWCAYPTLQSRLRTALYKLRRAGLRTALRKLLARALPAFRSLGQEVGRAEDRAVNFSQSPVRDDYARSIQTLVDDGVELLFAYGGGEPEWFNHRGQFRAMFGGYRFVDKVAFTYLEMCDHLITRREAQQMFTQMVVQWLEQRVLPARP
;
A
#
# COMPACT_ATOMS: atom_id res chain seq x y z
N MET A 1 -0.50 14.59 -24.17
CA MET A 1 0.80 15.23 -23.85
C MET A 1 1.81 14.15 -23.46
N ALA A 2 3.12 14.40 -23.63
CA ALA A 2 4.16 13.41 -23.30
C ALA A 2 4.43 13.38 -21.79
N GLU A 3 4.76 12.18 -21.26
CA GLU A 3 5.28 12.03 -19.91
C GLU A 3 6.63 12.77 -19.79
N GLN A 4 6.86 13.46 -18.68
CA GLN A 4 8.09 14.25 -18.47
C GLN A 4 8.80 13.79 -17.19
N THR A 5 10.09 13.46 -17.30
CA THR A 5 10.91 13.17 -16.11
C THR A 5 11.46 14.49 -15.57
N VAL A 6 11.37 14.66 -14.27
CA VAL A 6 11.83 15.84 -13.52
C VAL A 6 12.68 15.43 -12.33
N ILE A 7 13.58 16.32 -11.93
CA ILE A 7 14.35 16.21 -10.69
C ILE A 7 13.79 17.23 -9.73
N LEU A 8 13.55 16.84 -8.48
CA LEU A 8 12.90 17.68 -7.47
C LEU A 8 13.41 17.39 -6.05
N GLY A 9 12.79 18.02 -5.06
CA GLY A 9 13.19 17.98 -3.67
C GLY A 9 14.26 19.05 -3.34
N ALA A 10 14.41 19.38 -2.07
CA ALA A 10 15.28 20.49 -1.61
C ALA A 10 16.76 20.30 -2.06
N GLU A 11 17.22 19.08 -2.23
CA GLU A 11 18.59 18.74 -2.65
C GLU A 11 18.65 18.30 -4.13
N ASN A 12 17.58 18.47 -4.91
CA ASN A 12 17.48 17.92 -6.27
C ASN A 12 17.86 16.44 -6.33
N HIS A 13 17.37 15.67 -5.37
CA HIS A 13 17.74 14.27 -5.17
C HIS A 13 16.64 13.27 -5.58
N LEU A 14 15.41 13.75 -5.76
CA LEU A 14 14.27 12.91 -6.12
C LEU A 14 14.06 12.91 -7.63
N VAL A 15 13.84 11.74 -8.20
CA VAL A 15 13.51 11.55 -9.62
C VAL A 15 12.04 11.19 -9.73
N ALA A 16 11.31 11.97 -10.51
CA ALA A 16 9.88 11.78 -10.73
C ALA A 16 9.51 11.82 -12.22
N THR A 17 8.33 11.30 -12.54
CA THR A 17 7.74 11.35 -13.87
C THR A 17 6.34 11.94 -13.77
N LEU A 18 6.14 13.10 -14.36
CA LEU A 18 4.85 13.75 -14.53
C LEU A 18 4.09 13.10 -15.70
N THR A 19 2.84 12.80 -15.48
CA THR A 19 1.92 12.32 -16.51
C THR A 19 0.72 13.27 -16.53
N PRO A 20 0.61 14.17 -17.51
CA PRO A 20 -0.51 15.09 -17.60
C PRO A 20 -1.81 14.37 -17.98
N ALA A 21 -2.95 14.99 -17.70
CA ALA A 21 -4.24 14.48 -18.15
C ALA A 21 -4.35 14.55 -19.67
N ASN A 22 -4.97 13.52 -20.27
CA ASN A 22 -5.24 13.50 -21.72
C ASN A 22 -6.41 14.41 -22.10
N ARG A 23 -7.32 14.68 -21.16
CA ARG A 23 -8.44 15.61 -21.29
C ARG A 23 -8.40 16.58 -20.12
N ALA A 24 -8.58 17.84 -20.40
CA ALA A 24 -8.81 18.85 -19.39
C ALA A 24 -10.32 18.98 -19.14
N ASP A 25 -10.89 18.02 -18.40
CA ASP A 25 -12.32 18.09 -18.00
C ASP A 25 -12.57 19.16 -16.93
N ALA A 26 -11.49 19.65 -16.30
CA ALA A 26 -11.49 20.76 -15.38
C ALA A 26 -10.11 21.43 -15.38
N ASP A 27 -10.11 22.76 -15.32
CA ASP A 27 -8.91 23.57 -15.13
C ASP A 27 -9.14 24.49 -13.90
N PRO A 28 -8.45 24.28 -12.77
CA PRO A 28 -7.49 23.20 -12.49
C PRO A 28 -8.13 21.81 -12.35
N PRO A 29 -7.36 20.70 -12.44
CA PRO A 29 -7.88 19.34 -12.27
C PRO A 29 -8.46 19.14 -10.87
N ARG A 30 -9.42 18.20 -10.73
CA ARG A 30 -10.10 17.94 -9.44
C ARG A 30 -9.18 17.37 -8.38
N CYS A 31 -8.17 16.62 -8.77
CA CYS A 31 -7.16 16.03 -7.91
C CYS A 31 -5.96 15.57 -8.74
N VAL A 32 -4.85 15.28 -8.07
CA VAL A 32 -3.62 14.72 -8.66
C VAL A 32 -3.30 13.39 -7.99
N ALA A 33 -2.94 12.39 -8.77
CA ALA A 33 -2.51 11.09 -8.28
C ALA A 33 -1.02 11.08 -7.92
N ILE A 34 -0.68 10.55 -6.74
CA ILE A 34 0.69 10.29 -6.31
C ILE A 34 0.92 8.78 -6.34
N LEU A 35 2.00 8.35 -6.99
CA LEU A 35 2.40 6.95 -7.11
C LEU A 35 3.87 6.80 -6.72
N SER A 36 4.13 6.04 -5.68
CA SER A 36 5.47 5.84 -5.12
C SER A 36 6.02 4.43 -5.34
N ASN A 37 7.20 4.18 -4.81
CA ASN A 37 7.80 2.85 -4.72
C ASN A 37 6.93 1.87 -3.93
N SER A 38 7.16 0.59 -4.17
CA SER A 38 6.69 -0.53 -3.34
C SER A 38 7.92 -1.30 -2.85
N GLY A 39 8.31 -1.14 -1.60
CA GLY A 39 9.60 -1.63 -1.13
C GLY A 39 10.73 -1.08 -1.98
N VAL A 40 11.56 -1.96 -2.53
CA VAL A 40 12.68 -1.60 -3.42
C VAL A 40 12.30 -1.45 -4.90
N ILE A 41 11.03 -1.70 -5.25
CA ILE A 41 10.57 -1.60 -6.65
C ILE A 41 10.47 -0.13 -7.04
N PRO A 42 11.12 0.30 -8.13
CA PRO A 42 11.13 1.70 -8.55
C PRO A 42 9.73 2.26 -8.89
N ARG A 43 9.64 3.56 -9.15
CA ARG A 43 8.42 4.33 -9.48
C ARG A 43 7.56 3.78 -10.62
N ILE A 44 8.10 2.86 -11.43
CA ILE A 44 7.30 2.15 -12.43
C ILE A 44 6.28 1.18 -11.81
N GLY A 45 6.49 0.80 -10.55
CA GLY A 45 5.68 -0.17 -9.81
C GLY A 45 5.88 -1.62 -10.27
N PRO A 46 5.39 -2.60 -9.49
CA PRO A 46 5.47 -4.00 -9.87
C PRO A 46 4.79 -4.21 -11.23
N HIS A 47 5.45 -4.95 -12.12
CA HIS A 47 4.94 -5.22 -13.48
C HIS A 47 4.47 -3.97 -14.24
N ARG A 48 5.10 -2.81 -14.00
CA ARG A 48 4.73 -1.49 -14.56
C ARG A 48 3.32 -1.02 -14.15
N MET A 49 2.85 -1.42 -12.97
CA MET A 49 1.52 -1.08 -12.48
C MET A 49 1.33 0.44 -12.38
N ASN A 50 2.29 1.16 -11.79
CA ASN A 50 2.18 2.61 -11.64
C ASN A 50 2.15 3.33 -13.01
N VAL A 51 2.84 2.80 -14.02
CA VAL A 51 2.78 3.33 -15.40
C VAL A 51 1.37 3.17 -15.98
N ARG A 52 0.75 1.98 -15.79
CA ARG A 52 -0.61 1.73 -16.27
C ARG A 52 -1.66 2.56 -15.54
N LEU A 53 -1.54 2.66 -14.22
CA LEU A 53 -2.42 3.50 -13.41
C LEU A 53 -2.32 4.96 -13.83
N ALA A 54 -1.10 5.52 -13.98
CA ALA A 54 -0.90 6.90 -14.40
C ALA A 54 -1.56 7.19 -15.75
N ARG A 55 -1.41 6.28 -16.73
CA ARG A 55 -2.06 6.43 -18.05
C ARG A 55 -3.58 6.29 -17.97
N ARG A 56 -4.07 5.35 -17.16
CA ARG A 56 -5.52 5.22 -16.94
C ARG A 56 -6.10 6.47 -16.27
N PHE A 57 -5.40 7.05 -15.30
CA PHE A 57 -5.80 8.31 -14.66
C PHE A 57 -5.78 9.46 -15.67
N ALA A 58 -4.76 9.53 -16.54
CA ALA A 58 -4.71 10.54 -17.60
C ALA A 58 -5.93 10.47 -18.54
N ASP A 59 -6.40 9.26 -18.89
CA ASP A 59 -7.62 9.06 -19.67
C ASP A 59 -8.89 9.49 -18.94
N MET A 60 -8.87 9.52 -17.59
CA MET A 60 -9.94 10.00 -16.72
C MET A 60 -9.87 11.52 -16.44
N GLY A 61 -8.94 12.25 -17.06
CA GLY A 61 -8.74 13.67 -16.79
C GLY A 61 -7.96 13.97 -15.52
N ILE A 62 -7.26 12.98 -14.94
CA ILE A 62 -6.50 13.10 -13.70
C ILE A 62 -5.01 13.05 -14.01
N PRO A 63 -4.26 14.14 -13.78
CA PRO A 63 -2.81 14.10 -13.88
C PRO A 63 -2.21 13.30 -12.73
N SER A 64 -0.98 12.82 -12.93
CA SER A 64 -0.28 12.06 -11.90
C SER A 64 1.22 12.33 -11.87
N ILE A 65 1.83 12.05 -10.73
CA ILE A 65 3.27 12.04 -10.55
C ILE A 65 3.69 10.70 -9.93
N ARG A 66 4.63 10.05 -10.62
CA ARG A 66 5.31 8.83 -10.15
C ARG A 66 6.70 9.21 -9.72
N PHE A 67 7.15 8.78 -8.55
CA PHE A 67 8.48 9.17 -8.06
C PHE A 67 9.18 8.03 -7.32
N ASP A 68 10.49 8.11 -7.29
CA ASP A 68 11.33 7.28 -6.44
C ASP A 68 11.65 8.03 -5.14
N MET A 69 11.41 7.40 -4.00
CA MET A 69 11.76 7.94 -2.68
C MET A 69 13.27 8.00 -2.50
N SER A 70 13.74 8.81 -1.59
CA SER A 70 15.17 8.96 -1.24
C SER A 70 15.87 7.60 -1.05
N GLY A 71 16.93 7.39 -1.83
CA GLY A 71 17.74 6.17 -1.78
C GLY A 71 17.15 4.96 -2.49
N LEU A 72 16.03 5.13 -3.23
CA LEU A 72 15.40 4.08 -4.03
C LEU A 72 15.38 4.46 -5.51
N GLY A 73 15.37 3.44 -6.38
CA GLY A 73 15.29 3.62 -7.83
C GLY A 73 16.40 4.53 -8.37
N ASP A 74 16.00 5.61 -9.05
CA ASP A 74 16.91 6.60 -9.62
C ASP A 74 17.14 7.81 -8.67
N SER A 75 16.46 7.86 -7.52
CA SER A 75 16.62 8.93 -6.53
C SER A 75 17.85 8.72 -5.65
N ARG A 76 18.62 9.79 -5.45
CA ARG A 76 19.73 9.75 -4.52
C ARG A 76 19.23 9.75 -3.07
N ARG A 77 20.03 9.24 -2.16
CA ARG A 77 19.75 9.38 -0.72
C ARG A 77 19.81 10.86 -0.33
N SER A 78 18.87 11.31 0.50
CA SER A 78 18.95 12.62 1.16
C SER A 78 20.21 12.69 2.05
N SER A 79 20.81 13.84 2.16
CA SER A 79 21.94 14.12 3.06
C SER A 79 21.53 14.21 4.53
N GLY A 80 20.21 14.29 4.81
CA GLY A 80 19.66 14.37 6.16
C GLY A 80 19.82 13.10 6.97
N SER A 81 19.54 13.20 8.28
CA SER A 81 19.61 12.10 9.25
C SER A 81 18.26 11.61 9.75
N LEU A 82 17.17 11.94 9.04
CA LEU A 82 15.85 11.49 9.42
C LEU A 82 15.72 9.96 9.33
N PRO A 83 14.91 9.32 10.19
CA PRO A 83 14.49 7.95 9.98
C PRO A 83 13.87 7.77 8.58
N VAL A 84 14.05 6.60 8.00
CA VAL A 84 13.69 6.35 6.58
C VAL A 84 12.22 6.67 6.30
N GLU A 85 11.32 6.26 7.17
CA GLU A 85 9.88 6.47 7.01
C GLU A 85 9.53 7.98 7.07
N GLN A 86 10.18 8.73 7.95
CA GLN A 86 10.00 10.19 8.04
C GLN A 86 10.58 10.88 6.80
N GLN A 87 11.73 10.43 6.30
CA GLN A 87 12.28 10.95 5.06
C GLN A 87 11.33 10.74 3.89
N TRP A 88 10.70 9.57 3.77
CA TRP A 88 9.74 9.29 2.69
C TRP A 88 8.48 10.15 2.78
N VAL A 89 8.05 10.53 3.99
CA VAL A 89 6.96 11.51 4.16
C VAL A 89 7.40 12.89 3.65
N VAL A 90 8.60 13.35 4.01
CA VAL A 90 9.18 14.60 3.50
C VAL A 90 9.30 14.58 1.98
N ASP A 91 9.81 13.51 1.41
CA ASP A 91 9.92 13.31 -0.03
C ASP A 91 8.55 13.42 -0.73
N THR A 92 7.54 12.75 -0.17
CA THR A 92 6.18 12.76 -0.74
C THR A 92 5.58 14.16 -0.69
N ARG A 93 5.80 14.91 0.38
CA ARG A 93 5.34 16.31 0.48
C ARG A 93 6.03 17.21 -0.55
N ALA A 94 7.34 17.05 -0.76
CA ALA A 94 8.06 17.79 -1.81
C ALA A 94 7.53 17.47 -3.22
N VAL A 95 7.14 16.20 -3.44
CA VAL A 95 6.47 15.78 -4.68
C VAL A 95 5.10 16.43 -4.81
N MET A 96 4.31 16.50 -3.73
CA MET A 96 3.00 17.18 -3.72
C MET A 96 3.15 18.68 -4.01
N ASP A 97 4.16 19.35 -3.43
CA ASP A 97 4.44 20.76 -3.68
C ASP A 97 4.76 21.02 -5.17
N THR A 98 5.60 20.16 -5.75
CA THR A 98 5.94 20.22 -7.20
C THR A 98 4.70 19.97 -8.06
N ALA A 99 3.89 18.98 -7.70
CA ALA A 99 2.68 18.65 -8.44
C ALA A 99 1.62 19.78 -8.34
N GLN A 100 1.50 20.41 -7.18
CA GLN A 100 0.62 21.55 -6.97
C GLN A 100 1.07 22.76 -7.85
N ALA A 101 2.35 23.06 -7.86
CA ALA A 101 2.89 24.14 -8.68
C ALA A 101 2.72 23.87 -10.18
N HIS A 102 2.84 22.59 -10.60
CA HIS A 102 2.75 22.23 -12.02
C HIS A 102 1.32 22.11 -12.54
N PHE A 103 0.39 21.55 -11.73
CA PHE A 103 -0.97 21.26 -12.16
C PHE A 103 -2.02 22.24 -11.61
N GLY A 104 -1.66 23.13 -10.72
CA GLY A 104 -2.57 24.12 -10.12
C GLY A 104 -3.61 23.49 -9.17
N CYS A 105 -3.35 22.31 -8.60
CA CYS A 105 -4.29 21.57 -7.77
C CYS A 105 -3.65 21.15 -6.44
N ASP A 106 -4.34 21.40 -5.33
CA ASP A 106 -3.92 21.10 -3.96
C ASP A 106 -4.63 19.89 -3.34
N ARG A 107 -5.32 19.10 -4.16
CA ARG A 107 -6.01 17.89 -3.72
C ARG A 107 -5.34 16.66 -4.29
N PHE A 108 -4.85 15.80 -3.41
CA PHE A 108 -4.10 14.62 -3.79
C PHE A 108 -4.78 13.34 -3.34
N PHE A 109 -4.57 12.28 -4.10
CA PHE A 109 -4.75 10.92 -3.62
C PHE A 109 -3.51 10.07 -3.92
N MET A 110 -3.26 9.08 -3.09
CA MET A 110 -2.10 8.20 -3.25
C MET A 110 -2.52 6.74 -3.39
N VAL A 111 -1.93 6.04 -4.34
CA VAL A 111 -2.06 4.58 -4.45
C VAL A 111 -0.79 3.96 -3.89
N GLY A 112 -0.88 3.45 -2.68
CA GLY A 112 0.23 2.84 -1.97
C GLY A 112 0.13 1.31 -1.97
N LEU A 113 1.24 0.64 -2.31
CA LEU A 113 1.42 -0.80 -2.22
C LEU A 113 2.49 -1.09 -1.16
N CYS A 114 2.21 -1.98 -0.19
CA CYS A 114 3.16 -2.35 0.86
C CYS A 114 3.70 -1.11 1.62
N SER A 115 5.02 -0.85 1.62
CA SER A 115 5.61 0.35 2.21
C SER A 115 5.08 1.65 1.61
N GLY A 116 4.67 1.67 0.34
CA GLY A 116 3.99 2.81 -0.25
C GLY A 116 2.63 3.10 0.40
N ALA A 117 1.94 2.08 0.90
CA ALA A 117 0.70 2.26 1.66
C ALA A 117 0.95 2.83 3.07
N GLU A 118 2.07 2.44 3.70
CA GLU A 118 2.53 3.07 4.94
C GLU A 118 2.76 4.57 4.76
N VAL A 119 3.51 4.93 3.72
CA VAL A 119 3.79 6.33 3.41
C VAL A 119 2.50 7.10 3.11
N ALA A 120 1.59 6.51 2.33
CA ALA A 120 0.29 7.13 2.04
C ALA A 120 -0.51 7.42 3.33
N HIS A 121 -0.50 6.49 4.28
CA HIS A 121 -1.12 6.66 5.59
C HIS A 121 -0.45 7.78 6.41
N LEU A 122 0.88 7.77 6.51
CA LEU A 122 1.63 8.77 7.28
C LEU A 122 1.48 10.18 6.69
N VAL A 123 1.59 10.32 5.36
CA VAL A 123 1.39 11.61 4.68
C VAL A 123 -0.02 12.13 4.89
N ALA A 124 -1.03 11.26 4.85
CA ALA A 124 -2.42 11.67 5.09
C ALA A 124 -2.64 12.24 6.50
N LEU A 125 -1.88 11.76 7.49
CA LEU A 125 -1.92 12.29 8.87
C LEU A 125 -1.24 13.67 8.98
N GLU A 126 -0.24 13.96 8.15
CA GLU A 126 0.58 15.16 8.26
C GLU A 126 0.20 16.28 7.28
N ASP A 127 -0.41 15.94 6.14
CA ASP A 127 -0.70 16.92 5.08
C ASP A 127 -2.17 16.82 4.63
N ARG A 128 -2.94 17.84 4.96
CA ARG A 128 -4.38 17.90 4.67
C ARG A 128 -4.72 17.97 3.18
N ARG A 129 -3.75 18.18 2.31
CA ARG A 129 -3.95 18.09 0.86
C ARG A 129 -4.12 16.65 0.40
N MET A 130 -3.65 15.65 1.18
CA MET A 130 -3.91 14.23 0.93
C MET A 130 -5.35 13.89 1.34
N ARG A 131 -6.23 13.78 0.36
CA ARG A 131 -7.69 13.61 0.56
C ARG A 131 -8.17 12.19 0.39
N ALA A 132 -7.33 11.32 -0.18
CA ALA A 132 -7.70 9.91 -0.36
C ALA A 132 -6.46 9.01 -0.48
N ALA A 133 -6.58 7.74 -0.05
CA ALA A 133 -5.51 6.76 -0.19
C ALA A 133 -6.02 5.35 -0.44
N VAL A 134 -5.33 4.62 -1.32
CA VAL A 134 -5.46 3.18 -1.49
C VAL A 134 -4.33 2.52 -0.70
N LEU A 135 -4.68 1.62 0.20
CA LEU A 135 -3.77 0.90 1.09
C LEU A 135 -3.79 -0.59 0.72
N TRP A 136 -2.86 -0.99 -0.19
CA TRP A 136 -2.75 -2.37 -0.65
C TRP A 136 -1.78 -3.16 0.21
N ASP A 137 -2.29 -4.28 0.77
CA ASP A 137 -1.53 -5.24 1.59
C ASP A 137 -0.69 -4.57 2.69
N TRP A 138 -1.23 -3.53 3.31
CA TRP A 138 -0.66 -2.86 4.47
C TRP A 138 -1.35 -3.34 5.74
N CYS A 139 -0.71 -3.36 6.85
CA CYS A 139 -1.17 -3.73 8.19
C CYS A 139 -2.32 -4.76 8.28
N ALA A 140 -1.98 -6.00 8.53
CA ALA A 140 -2.95 -7.01 8.88
C ALA A 140 -2.67 -7.57 10.28
N TYR A 141 -3.73 -7.85 11.02
CA TYR A 141 -3.62 -8.39 12.38
C TYR A 141 -4.29 -9.75 12.45
N PRO A 142 -3.66 -10.72 13.14
CA PRO A 142 -4.22 -12.05 13.25
C PRO A 142 -5.51 -12.06 14.07
N THR A 143 -6.54 -12.69 13.54
CA THR A 143 -7.80 -12.98 14.22
C THR A 143 -7.90 -14.45 14.55
N LEU A 144 -8.85 -14.86 15.39
CA LEU A 144 -9.03 -16.28 15.71
C LEU A 144 -9.26 -17.12 14.44
N GLN A 145 -10.14 -16.65 13.56
CA GLN A 145 -10.44 -17.32 12.31
C GLN A 145 -9.25 -17.35 11.35
N SER A 146 -8.49 -16.26 11.24
CA SER A 146 -7.30 -16.22 10.38
C SER A 146 -6.22 -17.20 10.88
N ARG A 147 -6.01 -17.30 12.19
CA ARG A 147 -5.08 -18.27 12.79
C ARG A 147 -5.46 -19.70 12.49
N LEU A 148 -6.75 -20.04 12.58
CA LEU A 148 -7.25 -21.38 12.24
C LEU A 148 -7.04 -21.69 10.76
N ARG A 149 -7.35 -20.74 9.86
CA ARG A 149 -7.13 -20.90 8.41
C ARG A 149 -5.64 -21.04 8.08
N THR A 150 -4.78 -20.24 8.68
CA THR A 150 -3.32 -20.36 8.53
C THR A 150 -2.82 -21.72 9.02
N ALA A 151 -3.31 -22.22 10.15
CA ALA A 151 -2.95 -23.55 10.67
C ALA A 151 -3.37 -24.66 9.71
N LEU A 152 -4.58 -24.60 9.17
CA LEU A 152 -5.07 -25.54 8.16
C LEU A 152 -4.28 -25.48 6.85
N TYR A 153 -3.93 -24.27 6.39
CA TYR A 153 -3.09 -24.07 5.22
C TYR A 153 -1.71 -24.72 5.41
N LYS A 154 -1.05 -24.45 6.55
CA LYS A 154 0.25 -25.05 6.90
C LYS A 154 0.18 -26.56 7.00
N LEU A 155 -0.89 -27.10 7.58
CA LEU A 155 -1.12 -28.54 7.68
C LEU A 155 -1.26 -29.18 6.29
N ARG A 156 -2.05 -28.57 5.40
CA ARG A 156 -2.22 -29.06 4.02
C ARG A 156 -0.91 -29.02 3.22
N ARG A 157 -0.13 -27.96 3.37
CA ARG A 157 1.15 -27.77 2.66
C ARG A 157 2.26 -28.68 3.17
N ALA A 158 2.35 -28.86 4.50
CA ALA A 158 3.38 -29.71 5.12
C ALA A 158 3.11 -31.21 4.98
N GLY A 159 1.88 -31.61 4.66
CA GLY A 159 1.42 -32.99 4.70
C GLY A 159 1.24 -33.52 6.13
N LEU A 160 0.30 -34.45 6.30
CA LEU A 160 -0.10 -34.96 7.62
C LEU A 160 1.08 -35.57 8.39
N ARG A 161 2.00 -36.25 7.69
CA ARG A 161 3.19 -36.89 8.29
C ARG A 161 4.16 -35.88 8.93
N THR A 162 4.40 -34.74 8.28
CA THR A 162 5.30 -33.69 8.79
C THR A 162 4.67 -32.93 9.95
N ALA A 163 3.36 -32.69 9.88
CA ALA A 163 2.61 -32.08 10.98
C ALA A 163 2.59 -32.96 12.22
N LEU A 164 2.37 -34.28 12.05
CA LEU A 164 2.40 -35.26 13.14
C LEU A 164 3.79 -35.35 13.79
N ARG A 165 4.87 -35.34 12.97
CA ARG A 165 6.26 -35.30 13.48
C ARG A 165 6.53 -34.02 14.28
N LYS A 166 6.07 -32.85 13.83
CA LYS A 166 6.23 -31.58 14.57
C LYS A 166 5.41 -31.55 15.86
N LEU A 167 4.24 -32.17 15.89
CA LEU A 167 3.41 -32.31 17.10
C LEU A 167 4.09 -33.25 18.12
N LEU A 168 4.58 -34.42 17.67
CA LEU A 168 5.31 -35.38 18.49
C LEU A 168 6.63 -34.81 19.01
N ALA A 169 7.36 -34.05 18.19
CA ALA A 169 8.59 -33.36 18.63
C ALA A 169 8.35 -32.28 19.68
N ARG A 170 7.16 -31.67 19.71
CA ARG A 170 6.77 -30.70 20.76
C ARG A 170 6.30 -31.38 22.05
N ALA A 171 5.75 -32.60 21.95
CA ALA A 171 5.21 -33.35 23.09
C ALA A 171 6.29 -34.17 23.84
N LEU A 172 7.40 -34.53 23.17
CA LEU A 172 8.47 -35.32 23.75
C LEU A 172 9.73 -34.48 23.99
N PRO A 173 10.19 -34.30 25.23
CA PRO A 173 11.37 -33.46 25.57
C PRO A 173 12.65 -33.90 24.86
N ALA A 174 12.79 -35.19 24.52
CA ALA A 174 13.98 -35.75 23.86
C ALA A 174 14.17 -35.30 22.39
N PHE A 175 13.17 -34.66 21.75
CA PHE A 175 13.24 -34.18 20.36
C PHE A 175 13.46 -32.67 20.21
N ARG A 176 13.63 -31.95 21.33
CA ARG A 176 13.83 -30.48 21.32
C ARG A 176 15.15 -30.03 20.68
N SER A 177 16.18 -30.86 20.67
CA SER A 177 17.50 -30.52 20.12
C SER A 177 17.58 -30.55 18.59
N LEU A 178 16.73 -31.35 17.92
CA LEU A 178 16.73 -31.49 16.47
C LEU A 178 15.88 -30.41 15.75
N GLY A 179 15.04 -29.67 16.46
CA GLY A 179 14.14 -28.65 15.87
C GLY A 179 14.74 -27.25 15.81
N GLN A 180 15.86 -27.00 16.46
CA GLN A 180 16.43 -25.64 16.55
C GLN A 180 17.27 -25.21 15.32
N GLU A 181 17.75 -26.13 14.51
CA GLU A 181 18.55 -25.79 13.32
C GLU A 181 17.74 -25.45 12.07
N VAL A 182 16.50 -25.93 11.97
CA VAL A 182 15.65 -25.70 10.79
C VAL A 182 14.85 -24.36 10.87
N GLY A 183 14.65 -23.83 12.08
CA GLY A 183 13.86 -22.60 12.29
C GLY A 183 14.62 -21.29 12.04
N ARG A 184 15.96 -21.32 11.90
CA ARG A 184 16.78 -20.09 11.79
C ARG A 184 16.98 -19.57 10.38
N ALA A 185 16.64 -20.31 9.35
CA ALA A 185 16.85 -19.91 7.96
C ALA A 185 15.66 -19.15 7.34
N GLU A 186 14.44 -19.32 7.88
CA GLU A 186 13.24 -18.72 7.31
C GLU A 186 12.88 -17.33 7.88
N ASP A 187 13.49 -16.92 9.00
CA ASP A 187 13.19 -15.64 9.69
C ASP A 187 14.02 -14.44 9.23
N ARG A 188 14.78 -14.57 8.12
CA ARG A 188 15.48 -13.43 7.50
C ARG A 188 14.72 -12.84 6.30
N ALA A 189 13.40 -12.82 6.33
CA ALA A 189 12.65 -11.87 5.53
C ALA A 189 13.01 -10.47 6.04
N VAL A 190 13.52 -9.62 5.16
CA VAL A 190 13.83 -8.22 5.44
C VAL A 190 12.57 -7.59 6.04
N ASN A 191 12.55 -7.34 7.33
CA ASN A 191 11.50 -6.60 8.02
C ASN A 191 11.55 -5.14 7.53
N PHE A 192 10.84 -4.86 6.45
CA PHE A 192 10.52 -3.51 6.02
C PHE A 192 9.42 -2.95 6.90
N SER A 193 9.61 -2.48 8.03
CA SER A 193 8.70 -1.99 9.06
C SER A 193 7.97 -3.08 9.87
N GLN A 194 8.00 -2.91 11.18
CA GLN A 194 7.11 -3.64 12.06
C GLN A 194 5.72 -3.02 11.95
N SER A 195 4.69 -3.84 11.71
CA SER A 195 3.32 -3.35 11.77
C SER A 195 3.09 -2.58 13.08
N PRO A 196 2.49 -1.39 13.02
CA PRO A 196 2.21 -0.61 14.23
C PRO A 196 1.30 -1.39 15.18
N VAL A 197 1.25 -0.98 16.45
CA VAL A 197 0.28 -1.55 17.39
C VAL A 197 -1.13 -1.36 16.84
N ARG A 198 -1.94 -2.44 16.82
CA ARG A 198 -3.26 -2.45 16.19
C ARG A 198 -4.15 -1.26 16.60
N ASP A 199 -4.21 -0.97 17.89
CA ASP A 199 -5.11 0.06 18.39
C ASP A 199 -4.61 1.48 18.09
N ASP A 200 -3.29 1.69 18.00
CA ASP A 200 -2.70 2.95 17.57
C ASP A 200 -2.99 3.20 16.10
N TYR A 201 -2.78 2.18 15.27
CA TYR A 201 -3.13 2.25 13.86
C TYR A 201 -4.63 2.48 13.64
N ALA A 202 -5.49 1.77 14.37
CA ALA A 202 -6.93 1.96 14.27
C ALA A 202 -7.37 3.36 14.68
N ARG A 203 -6.76 3.97 15.70
CA ARG A 203 -7.02 5.36 16.10
C ARG A 203 -6.57 6.35 15.03
N SER A 204 -5.40 6.15 14.42
CA SER A 204 -4.93 7.03 13.34
C SER A 204 -5.84 6.96 12.11
N ILE A 205 -6.31 5.77 11.74
CA ILE A 205 -7.30 5.61 10.65
C ILE A 205 -8.63 6.29 11.01
N GLN A 206 -9.08 6.17 12.27
CA GLN A 206 -10.30 6.84 12.72
C GLN A 206 -10.16 8.36 12.58
N THR A 207 -9.00 8.93 12.95
CA THR A 207 -8.71 10.37 12.78
C THR A 207 -8.79 10.77 11.31
N LEU A 208 -8.16 10.03 10.40
CA LEU A 208 -8.21 10.32 8.95
C LEU A 208 -9.65 10.31 8.42
N VAL A 209 -10.44 9.33 8.81
CA VAL A 209 -11.85 9.22 8.39
C VAL A 209 -12.70 10.35 8.98
N ASP A 210 -12.46 10.74 10.22
CA ASP A 210 -13.17 11.86 10.86
C ASP A 210 -12.76 13.21 10.23
N ASP A 211 -11.53 13.34 9.70
CA ASP A 211 -11.03 14.48 8.91
C ASP A 211 -11.50 14.45 7.44
N GLY A 212 -12.31 13.46 7.06
CA GLY A 212 -12.88 13.33 5.72
C GLY A 212 -11.93 12.82 4.66
N VAL A 213 -10.89 12.07 5.04
CA VAL A 213 -10.00 11.36 4.10
C VAL A 213 -10.69 10.07 3.64
N GLU A 214 -10.82 9.89 2.33
CA GLU A 214 -11.38 8.67 1.75
C GLU A 214 -10.32 7.56 1.68
N LEU A 215 -10.62 6.40 2.25
CA LEU A 215 -9.69 5.28 2.31
C LEU A 215 -10.27 4.03 1.63
N LEU A 216 -9.43 3.39 0.82
CA LEU A 216 -9.67 2.05 0.29
C LEU A 216 -8.64 1.07 0.86
N PHE A 217 -9.09 0.18 1.72
CA PHE A 217 -8.30 -0.97 2.17
C PHE A 217 -8.47 -2.11 1.17
N ALA A 218 -7.35 -2.61 0.65
CA ALA A 218 -7.37 -3.71 -0.29
C ALA A 218 -6.30 -4.73 0.07
N TYR A 219 -6.69 -6.02 0.05
CA TYR A 219 -5.81 -7.14 0.40
C TYR A 219 -5.84 -8.22 -0.66
N GLY A 220 -4.68 -8.82 -0.90
CA GLY A 220 -4.51 -9.99 -1.75
C GLY A 220 -4.65 -11.31 -1.00
N GLY A 221 -5.01 -12.38 -1.71
CA GLY A 221 -5.07 -13.74 -1.15
C GLY A 221 -3.76 -14.53 -1.26
N GLY A 222 -2.73 -13.96 -1.90
CA GLY A 222 -1.45 -14.63 -2.15
C GLY A 222 -0.62 -14.91 -0.91
N GLU A 223 -0.86 -14.21 0.19
CA GLU A 223 -0.17 -14.37 1.47
C GLU A 223 -1.13 -14.81 2.59
N PRO A 224 -1.55 -16.08 2.59
CA PRO A 224 -2.58 -16.59 3.51
C PRO A 224 -2.14 -16.60 4.99
N GLU A 225 -0.87 -16.36 5.28
CA GLU A 225 -0.38 -16.18 6.64
C GLU A 225 -0.62 -14.75 7.15
N TRP A 226 -0.80 -13.80 6.24
CA TRP A 226 -1.00 -12.41 6.52
C TRP A 226 -2.49 -12.04 6.51
N PHE A 227 -3.16 -12.22 5.36
CA PHE A 227 -4.59 -11.96 5.20
C PHE A 227 -5.23 -13.09 4.40
N ASN A 228 -6.31 -13.70 4.90
CA ASN A 228 -6.80 -14.96 4.33
C ASN A 228 -8.32 -15.12 4.23
N HIS A 229 -9.10 -14.09 4.57
CA HIS A 229 -10.55 -14.12 4.35
C HIS A 229 -11.19 -12.72 4.46
N ARG A 230 -12.29 -12.52 3.73
CA ARG A 230 -13.02 -11.23 3.67
C ARG A 230 -13.45 -10.69 5.04
N GLY A 231 -13.82 -11.56 5.96
CA GLY A 231 -14.24 -11.15 7.31
C GLY A 231 -13.10 -10.71 8.22
N GLN A 232 -11.83 -10.89 7.81
CA GLN A 232 -10.69 -10.57 8.66
C GLN A 232 -10.60 -9.07 8.95
N PHE A 233 -10.84 -8.21 7.96
CA PHE A 233 -10.81 -6.75 8.14
C PHE A 233 -11.78 -6.30 9.26
N ARG A 234 -13.04 -6.72 9.18
CA ARG A 234 -14.01 -6.40 10.24
C ARG A 234 -13.66 -7.04 11.58
N ALA A 235 -13.10 -8.23 11.59
CA ALA A 235 -12.65 -8.88 12.83
C ALA A 235 -11.44 -8.18 13.48
N MET A 236 -10.54 -7.57 12.67
CA MET A 236 -9.41 -6.77 13.17
C MET A 236 -9.87 -5.47 13.83
N PHE A 237 -10.87 -4.79 13.25
CA PHE A 237 -11.22 -3.40 13.55
C PHE A 237 -12.69 -3.18 13.95
N GLY A 238 -13.46 -4.24 14.19
CA GLY A 238 -14.93 -4.15 14.41
C GLY A 238 -15.38 -3.29 15.60
N GLY A 239 -14.45 -2.91 16.50
CA GLY A 239 -14.73 -1.97 17.58
C GLY A 239 -14.63 -0.48 17.19
N TYR A 240 -14.21 -0.18 15.95
CA TYR A 240 -13.99 1.19 15.48
C TYR A 240 -15.04 1.59 14.42
N ARG A 241 -15.52 2.84 14.51
CA ARG A 241 -16.57 3.38 13.62
C ARG A 241 -16.11 3.53 12.15
N PHE A 242 -14.82 3.66 11.91
CA PHE A 242 -14.30 3.81 10.54
C PHE A 242 -14.57 2.58 9.66
N VAL A 243 -14.72 1.40 10.24
CA VAL A 243 -14.92 0.13 9.52
C VAL A 243 -16.12 0.16 8.58
N ASP A 244 -17.16 0.90 8.94
CA ASP A 244 -18.37 1.05 8.13
C ASP A 244 -18.31 2.25 7.14
N LYS A 245 -17.27 3.09 7.26
CA LYS A 245 -17.10 4.29 6.43
C LYS A 245 -16.11 4.11 5.30
N VAL A 246 -15.06 3.30 5.51
CA VAL A 246 -14.02 3.06 4.51
C VAL A 246 -14.47 2.06 3.45
N ALA A 247 -13.88 2.15 2.26
CA ALA A 247 -14.01 1.10 1.26
C ALA A 247 -13.06 -0.07 1.62
N PHE A 248 -13.55 -1.29 1.40
CA PHE A 248 -12.77 -2.50 1.65
C PHE A 248 -12.94 -3.50 0.50
N THR A 249 -11.84 -4.08 0.04
CA THR A 249 -11.84 -5.14 -0.98
C THR A 249 -10.84 -6.24 -0.64
N TYR A 250 -11.24 -7.49 -0.88
CA TYR A 250 -10.37 -8.66 -0.81
C TYR A 250 -10.31 -9.34 -2.17
N LEU A 251 -9.14 -9.31 -2.81
CA LEU A 251 -8.88 -9.90 -4.13
C LEU A 251 -8.17 -11.25 -3.94
N GLU A 252 -8.95 -12.30 -3.70
CA GLU A 252 -8.45 -13.65 -3.35
C GLU A 252 -7.44 -14.21 -4.35
N MET A 253 -7.58 -13.90 -5.64
CA MET A 253 -6.71 -14.35 -6.71
C MET A 253 -5.48 -13.48 -6.95
N CYS A 254 -5.32 -12.39 -6.19
CA CYS A 254 -4.17 -11.50 -6.30
C CYS A 254 -3.09 -11.89 -5.27
N ASP A 255 -1.85 -11.98 -5.73
CA ASP A 255 -0.68 -12.02 -4.86
C ASP A 255 -0.23 -10.59 -4.49
N HIS A 256 0.70 -10.49 -3.55
CA HIS A 256 1.21 -9.22 -3.03
C HIS A 256 1.73 -8.27 -4.13
N LEU A 257 2.42 -8.81 -5.14
CA LEU A 257 3.00 -8.04 -6.25
C LEU A 257 2.05 -7.89 -7.45
N ILE A 258 0.84 -8.45 -7.35
CA ILE A 258 -0.17 -8.40 -8.42
C ILE A 258 0.41 -8.95 -9.73
N THR A 259 1.01 -10.14 -9.67
CA THR A 259 1.82 -10.71 -10.76
C THR A 259 0.99 -11.07 -11.98
N ARG A 260 -0.19 -11.66 -11.79
CA ARG A 260 -1.03 -12.15 -12.89
C ARG A 260 -1.71 -11.00 -13.62
N ARG A 261 -1.82 -11.11 -14.95
CA ARG A 261 -2.42 -10.07 -15.79
C ARG A 261 -3.88 -9.77 -15.40
N GLU A 262 -4.64 -10.80 -15.11
CA GLU A 262 -6.03 -10.67 -14.66
C GLU A 262 -6.11 -9.94 -13.32
N ALA A 263 -5.21 -10.26 -12.38
CA ALA A 263 -5.10 -9.58 -11.09
C ALA A 263 -4.77 -8.08 -11.28
N GLN A 264 -3.90 -7.74 -12.23
CA GLN A 264 -3.55 -6.36 -12.56
C GLN A 264 -4.74 -5.58 -13.13
N GLN A 265 -5.56 -6.23 -13.95
CA GLN A 265 -6.81 -5.64 -14.46
C GLN A 265 -7.83 -5.42 -13.36
N MET A 266 -8.03 -6.44 -12.48
CA MET A 266 -8.93 -6.36 -11.33
C MET A 266 -8.51 -5.24 -10.37
N PHE A 267 -7.22 -5.14 -10.05
CA PHE A 267 -6.69 -4.07 -9.20
C PHE A 267 -6.93 -2.69 -9.81
N THR A 268 -6.58 -2.51 -11.09
CA THR A 268 -6.79 -1.23 -11.79
C THR A 268 -8.28 -0.85 -11.80
N GLN A 269 -9.15 -1.79 -12.10
CA GLN A 269 -10.60 -1.56 -12.12
C GLN A 269 -11.14 -1.21 -10.73
N MET A 270 -10.69 -1.90 -9.68
CA MET A 270 -11.05 -1.60 -8.30
C MET A 270 -10.68 -0.16 -7.91
N VAL A 271 -9.46 0.27 -8.22
CA VAL A 271 -9.00 1.65 -7.94
C VAL A 271 -9.84 2.67 -8.70
N VAL A 272 -10.07 2.44 -9.99
CA VAL A 272 -10.86 3.34 -10.85
C VAL A 272 -12.31 3.47 -10.34
N GLN A 273 -12.97 2.36 -10.08
CA GLN A 273 -14.34 2.36 -9.56
C GLN A 273 -14.45 3.09 -8.22
N TRP A 274 -13.50 2.86 -7.32
CA TRP A 274 -13.48 3.56 -6.05
C TRP A 274 -13.27 5.08 -6.22
N LEU A 275 -12.36 5.50 -7.11
CA LEU A 275 -12.16 6.92 -7.41
C LEU A 275 -13.44 7.56 -7.93
N GLU A 276 -14.13 6.95 -8.89
CA GLU A 276 -15.38 7.45 -9.48
C GLU A 276 -16.50 7.56 -8.45
N GLN A 277 -16.58 6.61 -7.51
CA GLN A 277 -17.67 6.55 -6.52
C GLN A 277 -17.44 7.43 -5.29
N ARG A 278 -16.19 7.61 -4.87
CA ARG A 278 -15.86 8.17 -3.55
C ARG A 278 -15.00 9.43 -3.61
N VAL A 279 -14.14 9.56 -4.59
CA VAL A 279 -13.16 10.66 -4.66
C VAL A 279 -13.55 11.74 -5.67
N LEU A 280 -14.17 11.32 -6.77
CA LEU A 280 -14.59 12.17 -7.89
C LEU A 280 -16.11 12.22 -8.05
N PRO A 281 -16.91 12.36 -6.99
CA PRO A 281 -18.36 12.44 -7.19
C PRO A 281 -18.70 13.57 -8.16
N ALA A 282 -19.75 13.36 -8.96
CA ALA A 282 -20.25 14.40 -9.87
C ALA A 282 -20.44 15.72 -9.09
N ARG A 283 -20.08 16.86 -9.69
CA ARG A 283 -20.48 18.15 -9.15
C ARG A 283 -22.03 18.18 -9.13
N PRO A 284 -22.63 18.59 -8.03
CA PRO A 284 -24.09 18.77 -7.99
C PRO A 284 -24.57 19.76 -9.05
#